data_82657c40c9217de69476930e9050d4e5
#
_entry.id   82657c40c9217de69476930e9050d4e5
#
_cell.length_a   1.000
_cell.length_b   1.000
_cell.length_c   1.000
_cell.angle_alpha   90.00
_cell.angle_beta   90.00
_cell.angle_gamma   90.00
#
_symmetry.space_group_name_H-M   'P 1'
#
loop_
_entity.id
_entity.type
_entity.pdbx_description
1 polymer ?
#
loop_
_entity_poly.entity_id
_entity_poly.type
_entity_poly.pdbx_seq_one_letter_code
_entity_poly.pdbx_strand_id
1 'polypeptide(L)'
;MQLLTQLPIVIGQRRTYQNETSMSKSLQPRIAPEQWLQLVRERGWLWTQGQPLDGMQPATLLLAHGAGAPMDSDFMNRMADELAAQGISVLRFEFPYMAQRRQGGSKRPPNPQARLLECWRDVYGCVQPKIAGRLAVGGKSMGGRMASLIADELQVDALVCLGYPFYAAGKPEKPRVAHLAELNTPALIVQGERDALGNRETVEVYSLSSAIRLHWLPTANHDLKPLKMAGVSHDQCLAESAQVIARFLRT
;
A
#
# COMPACT_ATOMS: atom_id res chain seq x y z
N MET A 1 -6.68 73.16 -41.74
CA MET A 1 -5.34 72.76 -41.27
C MET A 1 -5.51 71.88 -40.05
N GLN A 2 -5.56 70.58 -40.22
CA GLN A 2 -5.66 69.64 -39.15
C GLN A 2 -4.50 68.64 -39.31
N LEU A 3 -3.64 68.67 -38.32
CA LEU A 3 -2.52 67.75 -38.19
C LEU A 3 -3.04 66.38 -37.65
N LEU A 4 -2.89 65.33 -38.45
CA LEU A 4 -3.10 63.96 -38.06
C LEU A 4 -1.80 63.45 -37.44
N THR A 5 -1.84 63.19 -36.11
CA THR A 5 -0.77 62.52 -35.37
C THR A 5 -0.93 61.02 -35.54
N GLN A 6 0.05 60.38 -36.17
CA GLN A 6 0.14 58.90 -36.25
C GLN A 6 0.65 58.34 -34.92
N LEU A 7 -0.07 57.35 -34.38
CA LEU A 7 0.37 56.52 -33.26
C LEU A 7 1.17 55.30 -33.81
N PRO A 8 2.26 54.86 -33.13
CA PRO A 8 3.03 53.71 -33.56
C PRO A 8 2.33 52.40 -33.19
N ILE A 9 2.30 51.47 -34.15
CA ILE A 9 1.84 50.10 -33.98
C ILE A 9 2.86 49.33 -33.14
N VAL A 10 2.48 48.90 -31.94
CA VAL A 10 3.28 47.99 -31.12
C VAL A 10 3.03 46.55 -31.61
N ILE A 11 4.05 45.99 -32.28
CA ILE A 11 4.05 44.57 -32.68
C ILE A 11 4.30 43.72 -31.43
N GLY A 12 3.24 43.05 -30.96
CA GLY A 12 3.31 42.11 -29.85
C GLY A 12 4.18 40.90 -30.20
N GLN A 13 5.30 40.76 -29.52
CA GLN A 13 6.10 39.55 -29.57
C GLN A 13 5.28 38.37 -28.98
N ARG A 14 4.96 37.41 -29.82
CA ARG A 14 4.43 36.10 -29.37
C ARG A 14 5.54 35.40 -28.59
N ARG A 15 5.37 35.28 -27.26
CA ARG A 15 6.13 34.32 -26.46
C ARG A 15 5.73 32.94 -26.92
N THR A 16 6.63 32.25 -27.59
CA THR A 16 6.57 30.81 -27.79
C THR A 16 6.75 30.15 -26.44
N TYR A 17 5.65 29.60 -25.88
CA TYR A 17 5.75 28.63 -24.80
C TYR A 17 6.41 27.39 -25.39
N GLN A 18 7.67 27.18 -25.08
CA GLN A 18 8.30 25.88 -25.25
C GLN A 18 7.60 24.96 -24.28
N ASN A 19 6.83 24.03 -24.84
CA ASN A 19 6.37 22.84 -24.11
C ASN A 19 7.62 22.09 -23.63
N GLU A 20 7.96 22.24 -22.36
CA GLU A 20 8.85 21.31 -21.69
C GLU A 20 8.17 19.95 -21.73
N THR A 21 8.62 19.13 -22.65
CA THR A 21 8.26 17.73 -22.78
C THR A 21 8.54 17.08 -21.43
N SER A 22 7.49 16.72 -20.71
CA SER A 22 7.54 15.89 -19.52
C SER A 22 8.45 14.71 -19.82
N MET A 23 9.65 14.70 -19.26
CA MET A 23 10.56 13.57 -19.33
C MET A 23 9.84 12.37 -18.73
N SER A 24 9.44 11.44 -19.58
CA SER A 24 8.97 10.12 -19.20
C SER A 24 9.99 9.55 -18.20
N LYS A 25 9.59 9.39 -16.94
CA LYS A 25 10.42 8.74 -15.91
C LYS A 25 10.75 7.35 -16.46
N SER A 26 12.02 7.09 -16.70
CA SER A 26 12.55 5.81 -17.18
C SER A 26 11.97 4.66 -16.35
N LEU A 27 11.33 3.71 -17.02
CA LEU A 27 10.61 2.55 -16.46
C LEU A 27 11.54 1.41 -16.00
N GLN A 28 12.84 1.62 -16.01
CA GLN A 28 13.80 0.58 -15.63
C GLN A 28 14.06 0.57 -14.11
N PRO A 29 14.29 -0.61 -13.50
CA PRO A 29 14.80 -0.69 -12.13
C PRO A 29 16.04 0.20 -12.02
N ARG A 30 16.12 0.97 -10.95
CA ARG A 30 17.25 1.90 -10.74
C ARG A 30 18.55 1.18 -10.38
N ILE A 31 18.49 -0.14 -10.17
CA ILE A 31 19.64 -1.04 -9.94
C ILE A 31 19.45 -2.32 -10.74
N ALA A 32 20.56 -3.05 -10.99
CA ALA A 32 20.51 -4.32 -11.70
C ALA A 32 19.69 -5.37 -10.92
N PRO A 33 18.95 -6.27 -11.61
CA PRO A 33 18.13 -7.30 -10.97
C PRO A 33 18.91 -8.17 -9.98
N GLU A 34 20.16 -8.52 -10.29
CA GLU A 34 21.02 -9.32 -9.41
C GLU A 34 21.35 -8.59 -8.11
N GLN A 35 21.63 -7.28 -8.19
CA GLN A 35 21.90 -6.43 -7.02
C GLN A 35 20.65 -6.30 -6.15
N TRP A 36 19.46 -6.19 -6.77
CA TRP A 36 18.19 -6.19 -6.05
C TRP A 36 17.96 -7.49 -5.30
N LEU A 37 18.11 -8.63 -5.97
CA LEU A 37 17.92 -9.94 -5.35
C LEU A 37 18.96 -10.24 -4.27
N GLN A 38 20.19 -9.74 -4.43
CA GLN A 38 21.21 -9.83 -3.39
C GLN A 38 20.79 -9.04 -2.15
N LEU A 39 20.39 -7.78 -2.30
CA LEU A 39 19.88 -6.95 -1.20
C LEU A 39 18.71 -7.60 -0.46
N VAL A 40 17.73 -8.14 -1.20
CA VAL A 40 16.57 -8.85 -0.63
C VAL A 40 17.03 -10.01 0.24
N ARG A 41 17.99 -10.82 -0.23
CA ARG A 41 18.56 -11.93 0.56
C ARG A 41 19.31 -11.46 1.80
N GLU A 42 20.17 -10.44 1.67
CA GLU A 42 20.97 -9.90 2.76
C GLU A 42 20.09 -9.32 3.89
N ARG A 43 18.96 -8.72 3.51
CA ARG A 43 17.97 -8.18 4.45
C ARG A 43 17.01 -9.24 5.02
N GLY A 44 17.05 -10.47 4.53
CA GLY A 44 16.13 -11.54 4.91
C GLY A 44 14.68 -11.25 4.50
N TRP A 45 14.48 -10.49 3.42
CA TRP A 45 13.18 -10.17 2.86
C TRP A 45 12.71 -11.24 1.87
N LEU A 46 11.43 -11.22 1.52
CA LEU A 46 10.86 -12.04 0.46
C LEU A 46 10.39 -11.15 -0.69
N TRP A 47 10.81 -11.52 -1.89
CA TRP A 47 10.41 -10.85 -3.12
C TRP A 47 9.57 -11.78 -3.99
N THR A 48 8.38 -11.33 -4.37
CA THR A 48 7.53 -11.97 -5.36
C THR A 48 7.40 -11.02 -6.54
N GLN A 49 8.01 -11.40 -7.67
CA GLN A 49 8.01 -10.59 -8.90
C GLN A 49 6.64 -10.57 -9.53
N GLY A 50 6.10 -9.39 -9.81
CA GLY A 50 4.88 -9.23 -10.60
C GLY A 50 5.07 -9.70 -12.04
N GLN A 51 4.06 -10.38 -12.59
CA GLN A 51 4.07 -10.77 -13.99
C GLN A 51 3.99 -9.52 -14.88
N PRO A 52 4.87 -9.35 -15.88
CA PRO A 52 4.76 -8.23 -16.80
C PRO A 52 3.39 -8.24 -17.51
N LEU A 53 2.75 -7.09 -17.54
CA LEU A 53 1.49 -6.89 -18.28
C LEU A 53 1.71 -5.76 -19.29
N ASP A 54 1.42 -6.05 -20.57
CA ASP A 54 1.66 -5.12 -21.67
C ASP A 54 0.95 -3.78 -21.45
N GLY A 55 1.69 -2.70 -21.67
CA GLY A 55 1.17 -1.33 -21.54
C GLY A 55 0.90 -0.86 -20.12
N MET A 56 1.24 -1.65 -19.09
CA MET A 56 1.01 -1.26 -17.70
C MET A 56 2.28 -0.75 -17.02
N GLN A 57 2.10 0.30 -16.19
CA GLN A 57 3.16 0.83 -15.36
C GLN A 57 3.50 -0.16 -14.24
N PRO A 58 4.79 -0.40 -13.96
CA PRO A 58 5.19 -1.23 -12.84
C PRO A 58 4.69 -0.64 -11.52
N ALA A 59 4.18 -1.50 -10.65
CA ALA A 59 3.86 -1.13 -9.28
C ALA A 59 4.44 -2.17 -8.31
N THR A 60 4.92 -1.67 -7.19
CA THR A 60 5.49 -2.49 -6.11
C THR A 60 4.75 -2.19 -4.81
N LEU A 61 4.36 -3.24 -4.09
CA LEU A 61 3.78 -3.14 -2.76
C LEU A 61 4.76 -3.66 -1.71
N LEU A 62 5.15 -2.81 -0.76
CA LEU A 62 5.80 -3.23 0.46
C LEU A 62 4.72 -3.73 1.43
N LEU A 63 4.74 -5.02 1.75
CA LEU A 63 3.65 -5.68 2.46
C LEU A 63 4.11 -6.22 3.82
N ALA A 64 3.69 -5.57 4.91
CA ALA A 64 3.99 -5.99 6.27
C ALA A 64 2.98 -7.02 6.80
N HIS A 65 3.48 -7.95 7.61
CA HIS A 65 2.67 -8.99 8.25
C HIS A 65 1.83 -8.46 9.43
N GLY A 66 0.84 -9.24 9.86
CA GLY A 66 0.03 -9.00 11.06
C GLY A 66 0.76 -9.34 12.37
N ALA A 67 0.11 -9.07 13.51
CA ALA A 67 0.74 -9.24 14.82
C ALA A 67 1.09 -10.70 15.16
N GLY A 68 0.30 -11.67 14.67
CA GLY A 68 0.38 -13.07 15.07
C GLY A 68 1.13 -14.00 14.13
N ALA A 69 1.28 -13.63 12.87
CA ALA A 69 1.79 -14.50 11.80
C ALA A 69 2.96 -13.85 11.05
N PRO A 70 3.97 -14.62 10.60
CA PRO A 70 5.15 -14.11 9.91
C PRO A 70 4.86 -13.71 8.47
N MET A 71 5.86 -13.10 7.81
CA MET A 71 5.77 -12.63 6.41
C MET A 71 5.57 -13.75 5.38
N ASP A 72 5.82 -15.00 5.75
CA ASP A 72 5.66 -16.21 4.94
C ASP A 72 4.49 -17.10 5.39
N SER A 73 3.56 -16.57 6.20
CA SER A 73 2.34 -17.26 6.53
C SER A 73 1.50 -17.56 5.27
N ASP A 74 0.62 -18.55 5.33
CA ASP A 74 -0.24 -18.95 4.22
C ASP A 74 -0.97 -17.76 3.59
N PHE A 75 -1.61 -16.91 4.42
CA PHE A 75 -2.27 -15.70 3.93
C PHE A 75 -1.32 -14.78 3.16
N MET A 76 -0.12 -14.53 3.71
CA MET A 76 0.85 -13.60 3.12
C MET A 76 1.44 -14.15 1.80
N ASN A 77 1.69 -15.46 1.73
CA ASN A 77 2.17 -16.12 0.53
C ASN A 77 1.11 -16.05 -0.57
N ARG A 78 -0.11 -16.50 -0.29
CA ARG A 78 -1.21 -16.51 -1.26
C ARG A 78 -1.55 -15.11 -1.76
N MET A 79 -1.61 -14.12 -0.87
CA MET A 79 -1.85 -12.73 -1.28
C MET A 79 -0.73 -12.17 -2.18
N ALA A 80 0.53 -12.50 -1.88
CA ALA A 80 1.66 -12.07 -2.71
C ALA A 80 1.61 -12.73 -4.10
N ASP A 81 1.24 -14.01 -4.19
CA ASP A 81 1.10 -14.73 -5.45
C ASP A 81 -0.08 -14.19 -6.29
N GLU A 82 -1.22 -13.93 -5.66
CA GLU A 82 -2.39 -13.32 -6.33
C GLU A 82 -2.07 -11.91 -6.85
N LEU A 83 -1.35 -11.09 -6.09
CA LEU A 83 -0.90 -9.76 -6.52
C LEU A 83 0.09 -9.85 -7.68
N ALA A 84 1.04 -10.79 -7.62
CA ALA A 84 2.01 -11.02 -8.69
C ALA A 84 1.34 -11.46 -9.99
N ALA A 85 0.32 -12.30 -9.93
CA ALA A 85 -0.51 -12.67 -11.07
C ALA A 85 -1.25 -11.47 -11.69
N GLN A 86 -1.52 -10.43 -10.88
CA GLN A 86 -2.06 -9.15 -11.34
C GLN A 86 -0.96 -8.14 -11.74
N GLY A 87 0.30 -8.53 -11.87
CA GLY A 87 1.40 -7.66 -12.29
C GLY A 87 1.95 -6.73 -11.21
N ILE A 88 1.59 -6.93 -9.94
CA ILE A 88 2.10 -6.16 -8.81
C ILE A 88 3.25 -6.93 -8.16
N SER A 89 4.44 -6.35 -8.14
CA SER A 89 5.56 -6.92 -7.39
C SER A 89 5.36 -6.71 -5.89
N VAL A 90 5.71 -7.70 -5.08
CA VAL A 90 5.51 -7.64 -3.62
C VAL A 90 6.80 -7.89 -2.88
N LEU A 91 7.21 -6.94 -2.05
CA LEU A 91 8.28 -7.12 -1.07
C LEU A 91 7.64 -7.35 0.30
N ARG A 92 7.99 -8.46 0.94
CA ARG A 92 7.56 -8.78 2.30
C ARG A 92 8.76 -8.76 3.24
N PHE A 93 8.57 -8.20 4.42
CA PHE A 93 9.60 -8.09 5.46
C PHE A 93 9.02 -8.38 6.83
N GLU A 94 9.88 -8.60 7.82
CA GLU A 94 9.47 -8.84 9.20
C GLU A 94 9.81 -7.68 10.12
N PHE A 95 8.87 -7.37 11.01
CA PHE A 95 9.16 -6.53 12.15
C PHE A 95 10.16 -7.22 13.11
N PRO A 96 10.98 -6.46 13.85
CA PRO A 96 12.08 -7.03 14.63
C PRO A 96 11.67 -8.14 15.60
N TYR A 97 10.50 -8.04 16.25
CA TYR A 97 10.03 -9.09 17.17
C TYR A 97 9.73 -10.42 16.45
N MET A 98 9.29 -10.37 15.19
CA MET A 98 9.00 -11.56 14.40
C MET A 98 10.28 -12.18 13.84
N ALA A 99 11.22 -11.37 13.37
CA ALA A 99 12.55 -11.81 12.97
C ALA A 99 13.28 -12.53 14.11
N GLN A 100 13.18 -12.02 15.36
CA GLN A 100 13.74 -12.69 16.54
C GLN A 100 13.09 -14.05 16.83
N ARG A 101 11.76 -14.21 16.59
CA ARG A 101 11.10 -15.52 16.72
C ARG A 101 11.65 -16.54 15.74
N ARG A 102 11.96 -16.12 14.51
CA ARG A 102 12.53 -16.96 13.46
C ARG A 102 13.89 -17.52 13.85
N GLN A 103 14.66 -16.79 14.65
CA GLN A 103 15.96 -17.19 15.18
C GLN A 103 15.88 -18.04 16.46
N GLY A 104 14.72 -18.62 16.78
CA GLY A 104 14.53 -19.45 17.97
C GLY A 104 14.12 -18.68 19.24
N GLY A 105 13.77 -17.40 19.12
CA GLY A 105 13.28 -16.59 20.22
C GLY A 105 11.87 -17.02 20.71
N SER A 106 11.56 -16.78 21.98
CA SER A 106 10.25 -17.02 22.56
C SER A 106 9.15 -16.20 21.87
N LYS A 107 7.89 -16.67 21.96
CA LYS A 107 6.72 -15.95 21.44
C LYS A 107 6.51 -14.65 22.24
N ARG A 108 7.08 -13.56 21.77
CA ARG A 108 6.94 -12.23 22.37
C ARG A 108 5.78 -11.46 21.74
N PRO A 109 5.16 -10.51 22.45
CA PRO A 109 4.21 -9.58 21.84
C PRO A 109 4.91 -8.70 20.80
N PRO A 110 4.16 -8.01 19.92
CA PRO A 110 4.72 -7.02 19.02
C PRO A 110 5.55 -5.97 19.74
N ASN A 111 6.58 -5.44 19.06
CA ASN A 111 7.34 -4.30 19.55
C ASN A 111 6.43 -3.09 19.82
N PRO A 112 6.85 -2.14 20.67
CA PRO A 112 6.19 -0.83 20.78
C PRO A 112 6.04 -0.16 19.40
N GLN A 113 4.98 0.65 19.25
CA GLN A 113 4.65 1.30 17.97
C GLN A 113 5.83 2.05 17.36
N ALA A 114 6.57 2.83 18.15
CA ALA A 114 7.73 3.60 17.68
C ALA A 114 8.75 2.70 16.95
N ARG A 115 9.04 1.52 17.48
CA ARG A 115 9.98 0.57 16.87
C ARG A 115 9.46 -0.06 15.58
N LEU A 116 8.13 -0.26 15.48
CA LEU A 116 7.50 -0.74 14.26
C LEU A 116 7.52 0.31 13.14
N LEU A 117 7.31 1.57 13.50
CA LEU A 117 7.39 2.70 12.56
C LEU A 117 8.83 2.95 12.11
N GLU A 118 9.82 2.83 13.00
CA GLU A 118 11.24 2.90 12.65
C GLU A 118 11.62 1.83 11.61
N CYS A 119 11.16 0.58 11.83
CA CYS A 119 11.35 -0.50 10.86
C CYS A 119 10.74 -0.17 9.49
N TRP A 120 9.56 0.43 9.44
CA TRP A 120 8.94 0.90 8.21
C TRP A 120 9.78 1.96 7.48
N ARG A 121 10.31 2.96 8.22
CA ARG A 121 11.18 4.00 7.65
C ARG A 121 12.46 3.41 7.05
N ASP A 122 13.08 2.46 7.75
CA ASP A 122 14.28 1.75 7.25
C ASP A 122 13.98 0.98 5.97
N VAL A 123 12.90 0.19 5.95
CA VAL A 123 12.52 -0.59 4.76
C VAL A 123 12.19 0.33 3.59
N TYR A 124 11.33 1.33 3.79
CA TYR A 124 10.93 2.25 2.73
C TYR A 124 12.13 3.05 2.18
N GLY A 125 12.93 3.64 3.05
CA GLY A 125 14.12 4.41 2.68
C GLY A 125 15.17 3.56 1.95
N CYS A 126 15.28 2.27 2.28
CA CYS A 126 16.15 1.34 1.55
C CYS A 126 15.62 1.00 0.16
N VAL A 127 14.32 0.85 -0.01
CA VAL A 127 13.68 0.37 -1.25
C VAL A 127 13.38 1.49 -2.24
N GLN A 128 12.86 2.63 -1.77
CA GLN A 128 12.36 3.72 -2.61
C GLN A 128 13.38 4.20 -3.68
N PRO A 129 14.66 4.41 -3.39
CA PRO A 129 15.62 4.85 -4.41
C PRO A 129 15.97 3.77 -5.44
N LYS A 130 15.57 2.52 -5.24
CA LYS A 130 15.96 1.36 -6.07
C LYS A 130 14.82 0.82 -6.94
N ILE A 131 13.59 1.18 -6.64
CA ILE A 131 12.41 0.74 -7.40
C ILE A 131 11.97 1.85 -8.36
N ALA A 132 11.68 1.46 -9.60
CA ALA A 132 11.03 2.32 -10.58
C ALA A 132 9.50 2.09 -10.55
N GLY A 133 8.75 3.10 -11.00
CA GLY A 133 7.29 3.04 -11.00
C GLY A 133 6.68 3.39 -9.66
N ARG A 134 5.45 2.95 -9.44
CA ARG A 134 4.66 3.27 -8.25
C ARG A 134 5.09 2.40 -7.06
N LEU A 135 5.37 3.01 -5.94
CA LEU A 135 5.75 2.32 -4.71
C LEU A 135 4.70 2.54 -3.62
N ALA A 136 3.93 1.50 -3.34
CA ALA A 136 2.91 1.49 -2.30
C ALA A 136 3.43 0.82 -1.02
N VAL A 137 2.87 1.23 0.11
CA VAL A 137 3.05 0.56 1.40
C VAL A 137 1.75 -0.07 1.86
N GLY A 138 1.82 -1.11 2.66
CA GLY A 138 0.60 -1.72 3.17
C GLY A 138 0.86 -2.92 4.08
N GLY A 139 -0.20 -3.62 4.44
CA GLY A 139 -0.04 -4.79 5.28
C GLY A 139 -1.34 -5.40 5.75
N LYS A 140 -1.20 -6.59 6.32
CA LYS A 140 -2.25 -7.30 7.02
C LYS A 140 -2.42 -6.74 8.43
N SER A 141 -3.65 -6.38 8.82
CA SER A 141 -3.98 -6.05 10.21
C SER A 141 -3.02 -4.98 10.80
N MET A 142 -2.28 -5.32 11.85
CA MET A 142 -1.28 -4.45 12.47
C MET A 142 -0.30 -3.86 11.45
N GLY A 143 0.15 -4.65 10.46
CA GLY A 143 1.07 -4.18 9.43
C GLY A 143 0.49 -3.02 8.63
N GLY A 144 -0.77 -3.12 8.19
CA GLY A 144 -1.49 -2.05 7.49
C GLY A 144 -1.72 -0.83 8.38
N ARG A 145 -2.07 -1.05 9.67
CA ARG A 145 -2.21 0.05 10.61
C ARG A 145 -0.89 0.79 10.84
N MET A 146 0.24 0.10 10.95
CA MET A 146 1.54 0.78 11.08
C MET A 146 1.88 1.56 9.81
N ALA A 147 1.62 1.00 8.63
CA ALA A 147 1.81 1.68 7.35
C ALA A 147 0.96 2.97 7.27
N SER A 148 -0.30 2.93 7.69
CA SER A 148 -1.18 4.11 7.66
C SER A 148 -0.73 5.28 8.54
N LEU A 149 0.01 5.00 9.61
CA LEU A 149 0.53 6.02 10.53
C LEU A 149 1.70 6.82 9.96
N ILE A 150 2.36 6.32 8.91
CA ILE A 150 3.56 6.94 8.33
C ILE A 150 3.41 7.23 6.83
N ALA A 151 2.28 6.87 6.23
CA ALA A 151 2.09 7.00 4.79
C ALA A 151 2.27 8.45 4.29
N ASP A 152 1.67 9.41 4.96
CA ASP A 152 1.81 10.83 4.64
C ASP A 152 3.23 11.36 4.94
N GLU A 153 3.84 10.93 6.06
CA GLU A 153 5.22 11.29 6.41
C GLU A 153 6.22 10.86 5.33
N LEU A 154 6.06 9.63 4.84
CA LEU A 154 6.96 9.06 3.81
C LEU A 154 6.57 9.47 2.38
N GLN A 155 5.47 10.20 2.21
CA GLN A 155 4.95 10.61 0.90
C GLN A 155 4.86 9.44 -0.09
N VAL A 156 4.30 8.32 0.37
CA VAL A 156 4.16 7.12 -0.44
C VAL A 156 3.11 7.33 -1.54
N ASP A 157 3.25 6.63 -2.66
CA ASP A 157 2.32 6.77 -3.79
C ASP A 157 0.91 6.23 -3.48
N ALA A 158 0.82 5.23 -2.58
CA ALA A 158 -0.45 4.65 -2.15
C ALA A 158 -0.31 3.81 -0.87
N LEU A 159 -1.41 3.63 -0.16
CA LEU A 159 -1.54 2.76 1.01
C LEU A 159 -2.54 1.63 0.74
N VAL A 160 -2.19 0.39 1.11
CA VAL A 160 -3.08 -0.78 1.00
C VAL A 160 -3.19 -1.49 2.35
N CYS A 161 -4.39 -1.60 2.90
CA CYS A 161 -4.64 -2.33 4.14
C CYS A 161 -5.53 -3.55 3.90
N LEU A 162 -5.16 -4.69 4.47
CA LEU A 162 -5.89 -5.95 4.41
C LEU A 162 -6.40 -6.30 5.81
N GLY A 163 -7.70 -6.16 6.05
CA GLY A 163 -8.28 -6.34 7.37
C GLY A 163 -7.73 -5.31 8.37
N TYR A 164 -8.08 -4.04 8.19
CA TYR A 164 -7.61 -2.97 9.08
C TYR A 164 -8.22 -3.13 10.48
N PRO A 165 -7.41 -3.06 11.57
CA PRO A 165 -7.92 -3.17 12.93
C PRO A 165 -8.41 -1.80 13.44
N PHE A 166 -9.62 -1.42 13.06
CA PHE A 166 -10.25 -0.13 13.42
C PHE A 166 -10.35 0.04 14.94
N TYR A 167 -10.43 -1.05 15.68
CA TYR A 167 -10.37 -1.10 17.15
C TYR A 167 -9.71 -2.38 17.62
N ALA A 168 -9.39 -2.48 18.90
CA ALA A 168 -8.93 -3.74 19.49
C ALA A 168 -10.11 -4.70 19.71
N ALA A 169 -9.86 -6.00 19.65
CA ALA A 169 -10.90 -7.00 19.87
C ALA A 169 -11.69 -6.72 21.16
N GLY A 170 -13.03 -6.66 21.05
CA GLY A 170 -13.93 -6.39 22.15
C GLY A 170 -13.89 -4.94 22.71
N LYS A 171 -13.28 -3.98 21.98
CA LYS A 171 -13.17 -2.58 22.43
C LYS A 171 -13.55 -1.59 21.31
N PRO A 172 -14.76 -1.69 20.76
CA PRO A 172 -15.22 -0.77 19.69
C PRO A 172 -15.31 0.69 20.15
N GLU A 173 -15.46 0.93 21.45
CA GLU A 173 -15.50 2.26 22.06
C GLU A 173 -14.13 2.99 22.05
N LYS A 174 -13.05 2.29 21.66
CA LYS A 174 -11.70 2.87 21.53
C LYS A 174 -11.20 2.73 20.09
N PRO A 175 -11.77 3.51 19.15
CA PRO A 175 -11.39 3.43 17.75
C PRO A 175 -9.95 3.91 17.50
N ARG A 176 -9.34 3.38 16.46
CA ARG A 176 -7.97 3.68 16.02
C ARG A 176 -7.97 4.40 14.67
N VAL A 177 -8.82 5.41 14.56
CA VAL A 177 -9.13 6.06 13.27
C VAL A 177 -8.76 7.54 13.21
N ALA A 178 -8.32 8.17 14.30
CA ALA A 178 -8.07 9.61 14.34
C ALA A 178 -7.18 10.09 13.18
N HIS A 179 -6.05 9.43 12.92
CA HIS A 179 -5.15 9.75 11.81
C HIS A 179 -5.73 9.43 10.43
N LEU A 180 -6.71 8.53 10.34
CA LEU A 180 -7.37 8.18 9.08
C LEU A 180 -8.35 9.28 8.62
N ALA A 181 -8.84 10.10 9.53
CA ALA A 181 -9.71 11.24 9.19
C ALA A 181 -8.96 12.32 8.39
N GLU A 182 -7.64 12.43 8.60
CA GLU A 182 -6.77 13.45 8.01
C GLU A 182 -5.78 12.89 6.98
N LEU A 183 -5.87 11.60 6.67
CA LEU A 183 -4.95 10.95 5.74
C LEU A 183 -5.06 11.56 4.33
N ASN A 184 -3.92 12.01 3.78
CA ASN A 184 -3.84 12.57 2.43
C ASN A 184 -3.43 11.54 1.38
N THR A 185 -2.66 10.53 1.78
CA THR A 185 -2.21 9.45 0.90
C THR A 185 -3.42 8.67 0.35
N PRO A 186 -3.53 8.49 -0.99
CA PRO A 186 -4.52 7.61 -1.57
C PRO A 186 -4.48 6.22 -0.92
N ALA A 187 -5.59 5.77 -0.37
CA ALA A 187 -5.63 4.54 0.42
C ALA A 187 -6.78 3.61 0.01
N LEU A 188 -6.48 2.32 -0.01
CA LEU A 188 -7.47 1.26 -0.17
C LEU A 188 -7.44 0.34 1.06
N ILE A 189 -8.58 0.17 1.71
CA ILE A 189 -8.77 -0.79 2.78
C ILE A 189 -9.70 -1.89 2.27
N VAL A 190 -9.18 -3.10 2.13
CA VAL A 190 -9.97 -4.30 1.86
C VAL A 190 -10.36 -4.92 3.19
N GLN A 191 -11.66 -4.99 3.46
CA GLN A 191 -12.19 -5.33 4.77
C GLN A 191 -13.29 -6.39 4.70
N GLY A 192 -13.27 -7.33 5.62
CA GLY A 192 -14.37 -8.29 5.76
C GLY A 192 -15.56 -7.66 6.47
N GLU A 193 -16.79 -7.86 5.97
CA GLU A 193 -18.00 -7.28 6.58
C GLU A 193 -18.21 -7.70 8.04
N ARG A 194 -17.73 -8.90 8.41
CA ARG A 194 -17.85 -9.46 9.77
C ARG A 194 -16.52 -9.45 10.53
N ASP A 195 -15.57 -8.59 10.13
CA ASP A 195 -14.30 -8.48 10.84
C ASP A 195 -14.54 -8.04 12.30
N ALA A 196 -14.09 -8.84 13.27
CA ALA A 196 -14.23 -8.54 14.69
C ALA A 196 -13.40 -7.33 15.16
N LEU A 197 -12.50 -6.81 14.32
CA LEU A 197 -11.69 -5.63 14.57
C LEU A 197 -12.16 -4.41 13.78
N GLY A 198 -13.31 -4.51 13.09
CA GLY A 198 -13.87 -3.45 12.25
C GLY A 198 -14.91 -4.01 11.30
N ASN A 199 -16.10 -4.37 11.81
CA ASN A 199 -17.22 -4.80 10.98
C ASN A 199 -17.85 -3.61 10.24
N ARG A 200 -18.59 -3.90 9.17
CA ARG A 200 -19.14 -2.89 8.28
C ARG A 200 -19.99 -1.88 9.01
N GLU A 201 -20.93 -2.32 9.85
CA GLU A 201 -21.85 -1.47 10.60
C GLU A 201 -21.10 -0.44 11.46
N THR A 202 -20.05 -0.87 12.17
CA THR A 202 -19.25 0.01 13.02
C THR A 202 -18.36 0.96 12.22
N VAL A 203 -17.79 0.50 11.10
CA VAL A 203 -16.83 1.30 10.33
C VAL A 203 -17.53 2.38 9.48
N GLU A 204 -18.72 2.11 8.96
CA GLU A 204 -19.47 3.05 8.12
C GLU A 204 -19.88 4.35 8.86
N VAL A 205 -19.85 4.35 10.20
CA VAL A 205 -20.14 5.56 10.99
C VAL A 205 -18.90 6.42 11.28
N TYR A 206 -17.69 5.94 10.93
CA TYR A 206 -16.47 6.73 11.14
C TYR A 206 -16.29 7.78 10.05
N SER A 207 -15.88 8.98 10.47
CA SER A 207 -15.43 10.04 9.55
C SER A 207 -14.02 9.71 9.07
N LEU A 208 -13.90 9.06 7.92
CA LEU A 208 -12.64 8.76 7.26
C LEU A 208 -12.34 9.81 6.18
N SER A 209 -11.05 10.03 5.88
CA SER A 209 -10.63 10.90 4.78
C SER A 209 -11.21 10.43 3.44
N SER A 210 -11.53 11.38 2.57
CA SER A 210 -11.96 11.11 1.18
C SER A 210 -10.87 10.42 0.33
N ALA A 211 -9.60 10.42 0.77
CA ALA A 211 -8.52 9.67 0.14
C ALA A 211 -8.65 8.15 0.38
N ILE A 212 -9.49 7.73 1.33
CA ILE A 212 -9.66 6.32 1.69
C ILE A 212 -10.84 5.72 0.93
N ARG A 213 -10.59 4.62 0.23
CA ARG A 213 -11.62 3.77 -0.37
C ARG A 213 -11.75 2.49 0.46
N LEU A 214 -12.97 2.14 0.84
CA LEU A 214 -13.29 0.86 1.49
C LEU A 214 -13.80 -0.12 0.44
N HIS A 215 -13.22 -1.32 0.41
CA HIS A 215 -13.72 -2.45 -0.35
C HIS A 215 -14.16 -3.55 0.60
N TRP A 216 -15.47 -3.80 0.67
CA TRP A 216 -16.06 -4.79 1.55
C TRP A 216 -16.14 -6.16 0.88
N LEU A 217 -15.63 -7.18 1.55
CA LEU A 217 -15.80 -8.57 1.16
C LEU A 217 -17.01 -9.14 1.90
N PRO A 218 -18.08 -9.52 1.19
CA PRO A 218 -19.30 -10.02 1.80
C PRO A 218 -19.05 -11.22 2.69
N THR A 219 -19.66 -11.23 3.87
CA THR A 219 -19.58 -12.29 4.88
C THR A 219 -18.17 -12.65 5.37
N ALA A 220 -17.11 -11.97 4.90
CA ALA A 220 -15.75 -12.29 5.27
C ALA A 220 -15.39 -11.80 6.69
N ASN A 221 -14.46 -12.50 7.31
CA ASN A 221 -13.90 -12.18 8.63
C ASN A 221 -12.59 -11.36 8.52
N HIS A 222 -11.86 -11.23 9.64
CA HIS A 222 -10.56 -10.54 9.71
C HIS A 222 -9.52 -11.09 8.73
N ASP A 223 -9.55 -12.37 8.42
CA ASP A 223 -8.62 -13.00 7.46
C ASP A 223 -9.17 -13.01 6.02
N LEU A 224 -10.16 -12.16 5.74
CA LEU A 224 -10.87 -12.09 4.46
C LEU A 224 -11.51 -13.41 4.05
N LYS A 225 -11.79 -14.29 5.03
CA LYS A 225 -12.38 -15.59 4.80
C LYS A 225 -13.90 -15.51 4.94
N PRO A 226 -14.67 -15.87 3.88
CA PRO A 226 -16.12 -15.81 3.90
C PRO A 226 -16.73 -16.96 4.73
N LEU A 227 -18.03 -16.87 5.02
CA LEU A 227 -18.79 -17.96 5.57
C LEU A 227 -18.86 -19.12 4.56
N LYS A 228 -18.84 -20.36 5.04
CA LYS A 228 -18.96 -21.55 4.18
C LYS A 228 -20.21 -21.54 3.30
N MET A 229 -21.33 -20.98 3.82
CA MET A 229 -22.60 -20.90 3.11
C MET A 229 -22.69 -19.72 2.11
N ALA A 230 -21.67 -18.88 2.00
CA ALA A 230 -21.69 -17.71 1.09
C ALA A 230 -21.53 -18.07 -0.39
N GLY A 231 -21.24 -19.33 -0.71
CA GLY A 231 -21.01 -19.77 -2.08
C GLY A 231 -19.71 -19.26 -2.71
N VAL A 232 -18.87 -18.57 -1.93
CA VAL A 232 -17.57 -18.02 -2.34
C VAL A 232 -16.47 -18.63 -1.48
N SER A 233 -15.37 -19.04 -2.09
CA SER A 233 -14.21 -19.59 -1.38
C SER A 233 -13.29 -18.50 -0.84
N HIS A 234 -12.40 -18.86 0.09
CA HIS A 234 -11.36 -17.95 0.56
C HIS A 234 -10.39 -17.55 -0.56
N ASP A 235 -10.06 -18.47 -1.48
CA ASP A 235 -9.21 -18.19 -2.63
C ASP A 235 -9.86 -17.15 -3.55
N GLN A 236 -11.16 -17.25 -3.80
CA GLN A 236 -11.89 -16.25 -4.58
C GLN A 236 -11.88 -14.87 -3.91
N CYS A 237 -12.02 -14.79 -2.58
CA CYS A 237 -11.89 -13.51 -1.87
C CYS A 237 -10.48 -12.92 -1.94
N LEU A 238 -9.43 -13.74 -1.90
CA LEU A 238 -8.04 -13.27 -2.06
C LEU A 238 -7.78 -12.80 -3.50
N ALA A 239 -8.24 -13.55 -4.49
CA ALA A 239 -8.13 -13.15 -5.90
C ALA A 239 -8.89 -11.84 -6.19
N GLU A 240 -10.11 -11.68 -5.67
CA GLU A 240 -10.88 -10.43 -5.76
C GLU A 240 -10.11 -9.27 -5.10
N SER A 241 -9.57 -9.50 -3.91
CA SER A 241 -8.76 -8.50 -3.21
C SER A 241 -7.57 -8.06 -4.05
N ALA A 242 -6.82 -9.00 -4.64
CA ALA A 242 -5.67 -8.71 -5.50
C ALA A 242 -6.08 -7.93 -6.76
N GLN A 243 -7.20 -8.25 -7.39
CA GLN A 243 -7.73 -7.52 -8.54
C GLN A 243 -8.09 -6.07 -8.21
N VAL A 244 -8.77 -5.86 -7.07
CA VAL A 244 -9.16 -4.51 -6.61
C VAL A 244 -7.92 -3.68 -6.26
N ILE A 245 -6.93 -4.28 -5.57
CA ILE A 245 -5.66 -3.64 -5.25
C ILE A 245 -4.91 -3.27 -6.53
N ALA A 246 -4.80 -4.19 -7.48
CA ALA A 246 -4.11 -3.93 -8.73
C ALA A 246 -4.75 -2.80 -9.53
N ARG A 247 -6.08 -2.74 -9.61
CA ARG A 247 -6.80 -1.60 -10.22
C ARG A 247 -6.48 -0.30 -9.50
N PHE A 248 -6.54 -0.29 -8.18
CA PHE A 248 -6.24 0.88 -7.36
C PHE A 248 -4.80 1.37 -7.53
N LEU A 249 -3.83 0.47 -7.60
CA LEU A 249 -2.41 0.83 -7.76
C LEU A 249 -2.04 1.29 -9.18
N ARG A 250 -2.94 1.16 -10.15
CA ARG A 250 -2.74 1.61 -11.54
C ARG A 250 -3.39 2.96 -11.86
N THR A 251 -4.27 3.45 -10.98
CA THR A 251 -4.87 4.80 -11.09
C THR A 251 -3.97 5.85 -10.48
#